data_eba86bd22fa71cbc98f1bc60947e6883
#
_entry.id   eba86bd22fa71cbc98f1bc60947e6883
#
_cell.length_a   1.000
_cell.length_b   1.000
_cell.length_c   1.000
_cell.angle_alpha   90.00
_cell.angle_beta   90.00
_cell.angle_gamma   90.00
#
_symmetry.space_group_name_H-M   'P 1'
#
loop_
_entity.id
_entity.type
_entity.pdbx_description
1 polymer ?
#
loop_
_entity_poly.entity_id
_entity_poly.type
_entity_poly.pdbx_seq_one_letter_code
_entity_poly.pdbx_strand_id
1 'polypeptide(L)'
;MSATWTVTGSAAFIVGSGAGGNETQTGCDNERTGCDNADSISKKVQIEGITTGVVVDYGIKDAMNMGAAMAPAACELIVNHLSDFGREASYYDRIVTGDLGSVGQKILIDLCRQKGVDISKNHEDCGMKMFDATNQNTGSGGSGCACSATVLSAYYLPKLRSGELKRILFVPTGALLSPVSFNEGESVPGIAHGVVLEAVM
;
A
#
# COMPACT_ATOMS: atom_id res chain seq x y z
N MET A 1 -17.04 -2.15 14.18
CA MET A 1 -15.93 -1.54 14.94
C MET A 1 -14.89 -1.02 13.93
N SER A 2 -14.38 0.19 14.18
CA SER A 2 -13.32 0.80 13.36
C SER A 2 -11.92 0.32 13.76
N ALA A 3 -11.77 -0.27 14.95
CA ALA A 3 -10.51 -0.80 15.42
C ALA A 3 -9.93 -1.90 14.53
N THR A 4 -8.62 -1.95 14.43
CA THR A 4 -7.84 -2.89 13.64
C THR A 4 -6.91 -3.72 14.53
N TRP A 5 -6.46 -4.86 14.02
CA TRP A 5 -5.44 -5.66 14.70
C TRP A 5 -4.04 -5.24 14.25
N THR A 6 -3.13 -5.14 15.20
CA THR A 6 -1.73 -4.83 14.90
C THR A 6 -1.07 -6.01 14.19
N VAL A 7 -0.45 -5.73 13.04
CA VAL A 7 0.34 -6.69 12.28
C VAL A 7 1.75 -6.74 12.83
N THR A 8 2.19 -7.94 13.21
CA THR A 8 3.57 -8.21 13.58
C THR A 8 4.30 -8.82 12.40
N GLY A 9 5.37 -8.19 11.95
CA GLY A 9 6.16 -8.68 10.83
C GLY A 9 7.32 -7.75 10.50
N SER A 10 8.13 -8.17 9.55
CA SER A 10 9.21 -7.36 8.99
C SER A 10 9.36 -7.63 7.50
N ALA A 11 9.78 -6.64 6.75
CA ALA A 11 10.14 -6.77 5.35
C ALA A 11 11.36 -5.89 5.06
N ALA A 12 12.23 -6.39 4.19
CA ALA A 12 13.36 -5.63 3.68
C ALA A 12 13.34 -5.64 2.15
N PHE A 13 13.59 -4.49 1.56
CA PHE A 13 13.63 -4.32 0.11
C PHE A 13 15.02 -3.85 -0.30
N ILE A 14 15.61 -4.51 -1.29
CA ILE A 14 16.85 -4.09 -1.93
C ILE A 14 16.47 -3.42 -3.25
N VAL A 15 16.82 -2.15 -3.39
CA VAL A 15 16.57 -1.36 -4.59
C VAL A 15 17.92 -1.03 -5.23
N GLY A 16 18.08 -1.41 -6.48
CA GLY A 16 19.27 -1.10 -7.28
C GLY A 16 18.94 -0.17 -8.45
N SER A 17 19.90 0.62 -8.89
CA SER A 17 19.77 1.38 -10.15
C SER A 17 19.95 0.42 -11.33
N GLY A 18 18.94 0.33 -12.21
CA GLY A 18 19.02 -0.44 -13.44
C GLY A 18 19.75 0.33 -14.55
N ALA A 19 21.09 0.42 -14.50
CA ALA A 19 21.86 0.67 -15.71
C ALA A 19 22.04 -0.68 -16.40
N GLY A 20 21.56 -0.82 -17.66
CA GLY A 20 21.67 -2.06 -18.41
C GLY A 20 23.13 -2.53 -18.52
N GLY A 21 23.48 -3.55 -17.78
CA GLY A 21 24.80 -4.16 -17.75
C GLY A 21 24.76 -5.43 -16.92
N ASN A 22 25.35 -6.48 -17.47
CA ASN A 22 25.46 -7.85 -16.98
C ASN A 22 25.40 -8.00 -15.46
N GLU A 23 24.40 -8.71 -14.99
CA GLU A 23 24.28 -9.12 -13.61
C GLU A 23 25.38 -10.12 -13.26
N THR A 24 26.35 -9.71 -12.45
CA THR A 24 27.12 -10.63 -11.65
C THR A 24 26.20 -11.11 -10.52
N GLN A 25 25.76 -12.35 -10.62
CA GLN A 25 25.12 -13.05 -9.52
C GLN A 25 26.12 -13.12 -8.35
N THR A 26 25.95 -12.29 -7.34
CA THR A 26 26.55 -12.53 -6.04
C THR A 26 25.68 -13.56 -5.33
N GLY A 27 26.15 -14.81 -5.33
CA GLY A 27 25.51 -15.90 -4.65
C GLY A 27 25.37 -15.63 -3.16
N CYS A 28 24.19 -15.77 -2.64
CA CYS A 28 23.98 -16.10 -1.25
C CYS A 28 23.85 -17.62 -1.18
N ASP A 29 24.95 -18.27 -0.81
CA ASP A 29 24.95 -19.67 -0.45
C ASP A 29 24.08 -19.86 0.79
N ASN A 30 22.88 -20.36 0.60
CA ASN A 30 22.12 -21.00 1.65
C ASN A 30 21.49 -22.26 1.06
N GLU A 31 22.15 -23.39 1.39
CA GLU A 31 21.59 -24.72 1.25
C GLU A 31 20.20 -24.77 1.92
N ARG A 32 19.16 -24.78 1.13
CA ARG A 32 17.86 -25.37 1.48
C ARG A 32 17.32 -26.10 0.26
N THR A 33 17.39 -27.41 0.38
CA THR A 33 16.81 -28.47 -0.39
C THR A 33 15.41 -28.15 -0.90
N GLY A 34 15.23 -28.34 -2.19
CA GLY A 34 13.97 -28.78 -2.81
C GLY A 34 12.97 -27.70 -3.16
N CYS A 35 13.17 -27.06 -4.32
CA CYS A 35 12.07 -26.63 -5.16
C CYS A 35 12.48 -26.92 -6.61
N ASP A 36 11.91 -27.99 -7.14
CA ASP A 36 12.08 -28.39 -8.51
C ASP A 36 11.49 -27.38 -9.48
N ASN A 37 12.31 -27.04 -10.46
CA ASN A 37 12.00 -26.67 -11.85
C ASN A 37 10.61 -26.08 -12.17
N ALA A 38 10.57 -24.77 -12.30
CA ALA A 38 9.85 -24.13 -13.39
C ALA A 38 10.70 -22.95 -13.84
N ASP A 39 11.29 -23.02 -15.01
CA ASP A 39 11.79 -21.89 -15.80
C ASP A 39 10.59 -20.98 -16.18
N SER A 40 9.91 -20.44 -15.19
CA SER A 40 9.04 -19.30 -15.39
C SER A 40 9.93 -18.07 -15.38
N ILE A 41 10.08 -17.41 -16.52
CA ILE A 41 10.75 -16.13 -16.65
C ILE A 41 10.13 -15.19 -15.63
N SER A 42 10.79 -15.06 -14.48
CA SER A 42 10.36 -14.14 -13.43
C SER A 42 10.61 -12.73 -13.94
N LYS A 43 9.54 -11.94 -14.09
CA LYS A 43 9.65 -10.55 -14.51
C LYS A 43 10.39 -9.73 -13.46
N LYS A 44 11.17 -8.76 -13.92
CA LYS A 44 11.72 -7.74 -13.02
C LYS A 44 10.60 -6.79 -12.61
N VAL A 45 10.68 -6.26 -11.39
CA VAL A 45 9.78 -5.21 -10.91
C VAL A 45 10.59 -3.93 -10.77
N GLN A 46 10.13 -2.88 -11.42
CA GLN A 46 10.76 -1.56 -11.35
C GLN A 46 9.85 -0.52 -10.68
N ILE A 47 10.47 0.50 -10.13
CA ILE A 47 9.79 1.72 -9.72
C ILE A 47 9.69 2.60 -10.96
N GLU A 48 8.48 2.79 -11.48
CA GLU A 48 8.22 3.63 -12.64
C GLU A 48 8.08 5.11 -12.26
N GLY A 49 7.53 5.38 -11.10
CA GLY A 49 7.30 6.75 -10.64
C GLY A 49 7.02 6.84 -9.15
N ILE A 50 7.22 8.03 -8.60
CA ILE A 50 6.99 8.34 -7.20
C ILE A 50 6.20 9.64 -7.13
N THR A 51 5.23 9.69 -6.21
CA THR A 51 4.49 10.91 -5.88
C THR A 51 4.62 11.15 -4.38
N THR A 52 5.17 12.30 -4.02
CA THR A 52 5.24 12.72 -2.63
C THR A 52 3.89 13.30 -2.20
N GLY A 53 3.37 12.80 -1.08
CA GLY A 53 2.14 13.34 -0.51
C GLY A 53 2.41 14.47 0.47
N VAL A 54 1.32 15.10 0.87
CA VAL A 54 1.28 16.16 1.87
C VAL A 54 0.55 15.69 3.11
N VAL A 55 0.80 16.33 4.24
CA VAL A 55 0.02 16.11 5.46
C VAL A 55 -1.37 16.72 5.28
N VAL A 56 -2.39 15.93 5.57
CA VAL A 56 -3.80 16.34 5.46
C VAL A 56 -4.48 16.15 6.80
N ASP A 57 -5.15 17.19 7.30
CA ASP A 57 -5.88 17.16 8.55
C ASP A 57 -7.34 17.56 8.36
N TYR A 58 -8.24 16.62 8.58
CA TYR A 58 -9.69 16.82 8.54
C TYR A 58 -10.30 16.97 9.95
N GLY A 59 -9.47 17.20 10.96
CA GLY A 59 -9.93 17.42 12.34
C GLY A 59 -10.42 16.15 13.04
N ILE A 60 -10.02 14.98 12.58
CA ILE A 60 -10.39 13.70 13.20
C ILE A 60 -9.65 13.58 14.53
N LYS A 61 -10.38 13.45 15.65
CA LYS A 61 -9.83 13.32 17.00
C LYS A 61 -9.95 11.91 17.57
N ASP A 62 -10.65 11.01 16.89
CA ASP A 62 -10.81 9.61 17.31
C ASP A 62 -9.60 8.79 16.91
N ALA A 63 -8.66 8.62 17.84
CA ALA A 63 -7.46 7.80 17.66
C ALA A 63 -7.77 6.31 17.40
N MET A 64 -8.98 5.84 17.71
CA MET A 64 -9.41 4.46 17.40
C MET A 64 -9.91 4.31 15.96
N ASN A 65 -10.02 5.41 15.21
CA ASN A 65 -10.47 5.43 13.82
C ASN A 65 -9.41 6.04 12.91
N MET A 66 -8.19 5.49 12.96
CA MET A 66 -7.07 6.00 12.15
C MET A 66 -7.33 5.89 10.64
N GLY A 67 -8.14 4.90 10.20
CA GLY A 67 -8.53 4.79 8.80
C GLY A 67 -9.27 6.03 8.30
N ALA A 68 -10.13 6.64 9.12
CA ALA A 68 -10.79 7.91 8.80
C ALA A 68 -9.80 9.08 8.75
N ALA A 69 -8.80 9.09 9.61
CA ALA A 69 -7.77 10.13 9.64
C ALA A 69 -6.83 10.05 8.41
N MET A 70 -6.49 8.84 7.95
CA MET A 70 -5.56 8.62 6.83
C MET A 70 -6.23 8.70 5.45
N ALA A 71 -7.51 8.35 5.34
CA ALA A 71 -8.21 8.30 4.05
C ALA A 71 -8.19 9.62 3.26
N PRO A 72 -8.31 10.82 3.88
CA PRO A 72 -8.18 12.09 3.17
C PRO A 72 -6.82 12.29 2.51
N ALA A 73 -5.73 11.93 3.22
CA ALA A 73 -4.37 12.04 2.67
C ALA A 73 -4.16 11.06 1.50
N ALA A 74 -4.67 9.84 1.62
CA ALA A 74 -4.63 8.88 0.52
C ALA A 74 -5.44 9.35 -0.70
N CYS A 75 -6.62 9.95 -0.47
CA CYS A 75 -7.43 10.53 -1.54
C CYS A 75 -6.69 11.67 -2.26
N GLU A 76 -6.12 12.61 -1.49
CA GLU A 76 -5.35 13.74 -2.05
C GLU A 76 -4.19 13.24 -2.90
N LEU A 77 -3.42 12.28 -2.38
CA LEU A 77 -2.32 11.69 -3.13
C LEU A 77 -2.78 11.03 -4.43
N ILE A 78 -3.82 10.17 -4.38
CA ILE A 78 -4.29 9.43 -5.56
C ILE A 78 -4.78 10.41 -6.64
N VAL A 79 -5.58 11.40 -6.27
CA VAL A 79 -6.10 12.40 -7.21
C VAL A 79 -4.98 13.20 -7.85
N ASN A 80 -4.04 13.70 -7.05
CA ASN A 80 -2.88 14.46 -7.54
C ASN A 80 -1.99 13.58 -8.44
N HIS A 81 -1.72 12.34 -8.01
CA HIS A 81 -0.94 11.40 -8.81
C HIS A 81 -1.55 11.17 -10.20
N LEU A 82 -2.85 10.89 -10.26
CA LEU A 82 -3.54 10.67 -11.53
C LEU A 82 -3.50 11.91 -12.43
N SER A 83 -3.68 13.09 -11.85
CA SER A 83 -3.60 14.38 -12.55
C SER A 83 -2.19 14.66 -13.07
N ASP A 84 -1.16 14.52 -12.22
CA ASP A 84 0.23 14.86 -12.54
C ASP A 84 0.79 13.96 -13.65
N PHE A 85 0.40 12.68 -13.65
CA PHE A 85 0.84 11.73 -14.67
C PHE A 85 -0.12 11.68 -15.87
N GLY A 86 -1.22 12.41 -15.87
CA GLY A 86 -2.24 12.38 -16.92
C GLY A 86 -2.84 10.98 -17.11
N ARG A 87 -3.13 10.28 -16.02
CA ARG A 87 -3.58 8.88 -16.02
C ARG A 87 -4.95 8.73 -15.40
N GLU A 88 -5.69 7.76 -15.89
CA GLU A 88 -6.94 7.30 -15.28
C GLU A 88 -6.67 6.20 -14.24
N ALA A 89 -7.57 6.01 -13.29
CA ALA A 89 -7.47 4.93 -12.30
C ALA A 89 -7.33 3.54 -12.96
N SER A 90 -7.98 3.35 -14.11
CA SER A 90 -7.93 2.11 -14.91
C SER A 90 -6.56 1.78 -15.50
N TYR A 91 -5.61 2.73 -15.48
CA TYR A 91 -4.22 2.50 -15.90
C TYR A 91 -3.50 1.50 -14.98
N TYR A 92 -3.95 1.39 -13.73
CA TYR A 92 -3.40 0.49 -12.73
C TYR A 92 -4.27 -0.75 -12.58
N ASP A 93 -3.66 -1.93 -12.56
CA ASP A 93 -4.38 -3.16 -12.23
C ASP A 93 -4.92 -3.09 -10.81
N ARG A 94 -4.13 -2.48 -9.89
CA ARG A 94 -4.54 -2.21 -8.51
C ARG A 94 -4.00 -0.87 -8.00
N ILE A 95 -4.81 -0.20 -7.22
CA ILE A 95 -4.44 0.92 -6.36
C ILE A 95 -4.48 0.38 -4.93
N VAL A 96 -3.33 0.34 -4.27
CA VAL A 96 -3.16 -0.42 -3.01
C VAL A 96 -2.80 0.53 -1.88
N THR A 97 -3.68 0.65 -0.89
CA THR A 97 -3.40 1.42 0.33
C THR A 97 -2.77 0.56 1.43
N GLY A 98 -2.21 1.23 2.44
CA GLY A 98 -1.46 0.59 3.51
C GLY A 98 -2.32 -0.20 4.48
N ASP A 99 -3.04 0.53 5.34
CA ASP A 99 -3.79 -0.05 6.44
C ASP A 99 -5.01 0.80 6.83
N LEU A 100 -5.73 1.27 5.84
CA LEU A 100 -6.99 2.01 6.05
C LEU A 100 -8.07 1.14 6.69
N GLY A 101 -8.03 -0.17 6.41
CA GLY A 101 -9.06 -1.09 6.82
C GLY A 101 -10.41 -0.84 6.11
N SER A 102 -11.41 -1.64 6.46
CA SER A 102 -12.73 -1.61 5.79
C SER A 102 -13.47 -0.29 5.95
N VAL A 103 -13.27 0.41 7.07
CA VAL A 103 -13.89 1.72 7.32
C VAL A 103 -13.20 2.79 6.50
N GLY A 104 -11.87 2.89 6.59
CA GLY A 104 -11.09 3.88 5.85
C GLY A 104 -11.18 3.67 4.33
N GLN A 105 -11.27 2.42 3.85
CA GLN A 105 -11.49 2.12 2.44
C GLN A 105 -12.78 2.73 1.90
N LYS A 106 -13.89 2.59 2.63
CA LYS A 106 -15.17 3.18 2.22
C LYS A 106 -15.09 4.69 2.15
N ILE A 107 -14.50 5.30 3.18
CA ILE A 107 -14.29 6.76 3.22
C ILE A 107 -13.43 7.21 2.03
N LEU A 108 -12.31 6.52 1.76
CA LEU A 108 -11.43 6.83 0.64
C LEU A 108 -12.17 6.79 -0.70
N ILE A 109 -12.92 5.72 -0.98
CA ILE A 109 -13.66 5.57 -2.23
C ILE A 109 -14.68 6.70 -2.40
N ASP A 110 -15.39 7.06 -1.33
CA ASP A 110 -16.38 8.14 -1.38
C ASP A 110 -15.72 9.52 -1.58
N LEU A 111 -14.59 9.79 -0.93
CA LEU A 111 -13.82 11.02 -1.12
C LEU A 111 -13.27 11.14 -2.55
N CYS A 112 -12.69 10.07 -3.09
CA CYS A 112 -12.21 10.06 -4.48
C CYS A 112 -13.34 10.29 -5.47
N ARG A 113 -14.50 9.67 -5.24
CA ARG A 113 -15.69 9.87 -6.10
C ARG A 113 -16.20 11.31 -6.08
N GLN A 114 -16.18 11.97 -4.91
CA GLN A 114 -16.53 13.40 -4.80
C GLN A 114 -15.59 14.29 -5.60
N LYS A 115 -14.31 13.86 -5.77
CA LYS A 115 -13.33 14.56 -6.62
C LYS A 115 -13.34 14.09 -8.09
N GLY A 116 -14.33 13.30 -8.50
CA GLY A 116 -14.50 12.81 -9.87
C GLY A 116 -13.64 11.60 -10.24
N VAL A 117 -13.03 10.93 -9.27
CA VAL A 117 -12.16 9.75 -9.48
C VAL A 117 -12.84 8.52 -8.88
N ASP A 118 -13.14 7.52 -9.70
CA ASP A 118 -13.68 6.25 -9.23
C ASP A 118 -12.60 5.17 -9.20
N ILE A 119 -12.18 4.78 -7.99
CA ILE A 119 -11.21 3.72 -7.74
C ILE A 119 -11.87 2.43 -7.24
N SER A 120 -13.19 2.37 -7.13
CA SER A 120 -13.92 1.28 -6.46
C SER A 120 -13.67 -0.10 -7.08
N LYS A 121 -13.33 -0.14 -8.38
CA LYS A 121 -13.13 -1.41 -9.12
C LYS A 121 -11.77 -2.05 -8.91
N ASN A 122 -10.74 -1.25 -8.62
CA ASN A 122 -9.35 -1.70 -8.56
C ASN A 122 -8.63 -1.29 -7.27
N HIS A 123 -9.33 -0.70 -6.31
CA HIS A 123 -8.76 -0.41 -4.99
C HIS A 123 -8.72 -1.65 -4.11
N GLU A 124 -7.57 -1.87 -3.46
CA GLU A 124 -7.35 -2.87 -2.43
C GLU A 124 -6.61 -2.22 -1.24
N ASP A 125 -6.76 -2.82 -0.05
CA ASP A 125 -6.10 -2.34 1.16
C ASP A 125 -5.30 -3.48 1.80
N CYS A 126 -4.04 -3.22 2.18
CA CYS A 126 -3.17 -4.23 2.76
C CYS A 126 -3.71 -4.73 4.11
N GLY A 127 -4.28 -3.86 4.92
CA GLY A 127 -4.87 -4.26 6.20
C GLY A 127 -6.03 -5.24 6.04
N MET A 128 -6.79 -5.11 4.96
CA MET A 128 -7.87 -6.04 4.64
C MET A 128 -7.37 -7.36 4.05
N LYS A 129 -6.17 -7.38 3.43
CA LYS A 129 -5.55 -8.59 2.87
C LYS A 129 -4.82 -9.42 3.93
N MET A 130 -4.45 -8.82 5.05
CA MET A 130 -3.61 -9.45 6.06
C MET A 130 -4.34 -10.56 6.83
N PHE A 131 -5.62 -10.42 7.07
CA PHE A 131 -6.42 -11.33 7.87
C PHE A 131 -7.69 -11.78 7.14
N ASP A 132 -8.16 -12.98 7.46
CA ASP A 132 -9.46 -13.47 7.04
C ASP A 132 -10.57 -12.88 7.92
N ALA A 133 -11.20 -11.82 7.43
CA ALA A 133 -12.27 -11.13 8.15
C ALA A 133 -13.49 -12.02 8.44
N THR A 134 -13.67 -13.11 7.71
CA THR A 134 -14.81 -14.03 7.90
C THR A 134 -14.59 -14.93 9.12
N ASN A 135 -13.36 -15.42 9.29
CA ASN A 135 -13.04 -16.43 10.30
C ASN A 135 -12.30 -15.84 11.52
N GLN A 136 -11.73 -14.66 11.37
CA GLN A 136 -10.91 -14.02 12.38
C GLN A 136 -11.50 -12.67 12.80
N ASN A 137 -12.30 -12.53 13.72
CA ASN A 137 -12.99 -11.30 14.16
C ASN A 137 -12.04 -10.07 14.32
N THR A 138 -11.41 -9.62 13.23
CA THR A 138 -10.34 -8.62 13.19
C THR A 138 -10.84 -7.17 13.12
N GLY A 139 -12.13 -6.94 13.29
CA GLY A 139 -12.70 -5.60 13.15
C GLY A 139 -12.58 -5.03 11.75
N SER A 140 -11.82 -3.95 11.58
CA SER A 140 -11.60 -3.32 10.25
C SER A 140 -10.45 -3.92 9.45
N GLY A 141 -9.69 -4.86 10.01
CA GLY A 141 -8.53 -5.49 9.36
C GLY A 141 -7.23 -5.35 10.17
N GLY A 142 -6.10 -5.53 9.50
CA GLY A 142 -4.77 -5.34 10.09
C GLY A 142 -4.28 -3.90 9.97
N SER A 143 -3.39 -3.49 10.88
CA SER A 143 -2.72 -2.20 10.82
C SER A 143 -1.30 -2.26 11.42
N GLY A 144 -0.58 -1.16 11.32
CA GLY A 144 0.75 -0.99 11.89
C GLY A 144 1.85 -0.88 10.84
N CYS A 145 3.03 -0.46 11.29
CA CYS A 145 4.15 -0.11 10.41
C CYS A 145 4.62 -1.27 9.50
N ALA A 146 4.39 -2.52 9.89
CA ALA A 146 4.76 -3.69 9.10
C ALA A 146 3.68 -4.13 8.10
N CYS A 147 2.44 -3.66 8.23
CA CYS A 147 1.30 -4.18 7.49
C CYS A 147 1.51 -4.07 5.97
N SER A 148 1.69 -2.87 5.47
CA SER A 148 1.83 -2.62 4.03
C SER A 148 3.07 -3.28 3.43
N ALA A 149 4.20 -3.24 4.14
CA ALA A 149 5.45 -3.85 3.69
C ALA A 149 5.36 -5.38 3.60
N THR A 150 4.73 -6.01 4.56
CA THR A 150 4.52 -7.47 4.56
C THR A 150 3.63 -7.91 3.40
N VAL A 151 2.49 -7.23 3.20
CA VAL A 151 1.57 -7.57 2.11
C VAL A 151 2.19 -7.26 0.75
N LEU A 152 2.94 -6.16 0.62
CA LEU A 152 3.67 -5.87 -0.62
C LEU A 152 4.64 -7.00 -0.95
N SER A 153 5.45 -7.44 0.04
CA SER A 153 6.46 -8.49 -0.15
C SER A 153 5.86 -9.85 -0.46
N ALA A 154 4.83 -10.25 0.31
CA ALA A 154 4.31 -11.61 0.26
C ALA A 154 3.21 -11.82 -0.78
N TYR A 155 2.53 -10.75 -1.20
CA TYR A 155 1.37 -10.87 -2.08
C TYR A 155 1.55 -10.12 -3.40
N TYR A 156 1.86 -8.81 -3.38
CA TYR A 156 1.87 -8.03 -4.62
C TYR A 156 3.15 -8.22 -5.45
N LEU A 157 4.33 -8.26 -4.84
CA LEU A 157 5.58 -8.47 -5.59
C LEU A 157 5.63 -9.83 -6.29
N PRO A 158 5.21 -10.97 -5.68
CA PRO A 158 5.08 -12.22 -6.39
C PRO A 158 4.15 -12.16 -7.60
N LYS A 159 3.01 -11.48 -7.50
CA LYS A 159 2.06 -11.30 -8.60
C LYS A 159 2.58 -10.42 -9.73
N LEU A 160 3.36 -9.41 -9.42
CA LEU A 160 4.07 -8.61 -10.42
C LEU A 160 5.15 -9.45 -11.11
N ARG A 161 5.94 -10.21 -10.35
CA ARG A 161 6.99 -11.08 -10.91
C ARG A 161 6.45 -12.21 -11.79
N SER A 162 5.30 -12.78 -11.44
CA SER A 162 4.63 -13.78 -12.26
C SER A 162 3.95 -13.18 -13.51
N GLY A 163 3.76 -11.86 -13.54
CA GLY A 163 3.02 -11.16 -14.58
C GLY A 163 1.51 -11.27 -14.46
N GLU A 164 0.98 -11.77 -13.34
CA GLU A 164 -0.45 -11.71 -13.01
C GLU A 164 -0.93 -10.25 -12.89
N LEU A 165 -0.09 -9.40 -12.29
CA LEU A 165 -0.25 -7.96 -12.28
C LEU A 165 0.85 -7.33 -13.14
N LYS A 166 0.49 -6.29 -13.87
CA LYS A 166 1.43 -5.52 -14.70
C LYS A 166 1.90 -4.25 -13.99
N ARG A 167 0.98 -3.54 -13.37
CA ARG A 167 1.26 -2.25 -12.73
C ARG A 167 0.34 -2.00 -11.55
N ILE A 168 0.93 -1.57 -10.44
CA ILE A 168 0.18 -1.13 -9.26
C ILE A 168 0.63 0.27 -8.83
N LEU A 169 -0.32 1.06 -8.33
CA LEU A 169 -0.04 2.26 -7.55
C LEU A 169 -0.10 1.86 -6.06
N PHE A 170 1.07 1.81 -5.43
CA PHE A 170 1.20 1.48 -4.01
C PHE A 170 1.23 2.76 -3.18
N VAL A 171 0.26 2.89 -2.27
CA VAL A 171 -0.02 4.10 -1.48
C VAL A 171 -0.01 3.75 0.02
N PRO A 172 1.15 3.50 0.62
CA PRO A 172 1.24 3.35 2.07
C PRO A 172 0.76 4.62 2.78
N THR A 173 0.02 4.42 3.86
CA THR A 173 -0.63 5.46 4.65
C THR A 173 -0.05 5.54 6.05
N GLY A 174 -0.09 6.72 6.66
CA GLY A 174 0.35 6.95 8.03
C GLY A 174 -0.56 7.93 8.75
N ALA A 175 -0.79 7.69 10.04
CA ALA A 175 -1.46 8.60 10.96
C ALA A 175 -0.41 9.26 11.87
N LEU A 176 -0.41 10.58 11.92
CA LEU A 176 0.53 11.36 12.71
C LEU A 176 -0.03 11.54 14.13
N LEU A 177 0.11 10.50 14.93
CA LEU A 177 -0.38 10.45 16.32
C LEU A 177 0.80 10.42 17.28
N SER A 178 0.80 11.31 18.28
CA SER A 178 1.74 11.29 19.39
C SER A 178 1.00 11.25 20.73
N PRO A 179 1.62 10.72 21.81
CA PRO A 179 1.03 10.78 23.15
C PRO A 179 0.73 12.21 23.60
N VAL A 180 1.54 13.18 23.18
CA VAL A 180 1.36 14.61 23.54
C VAL A 180 0.11 15.15 22.87
N SER A 181 0.03 15.06 21.51
CA SER A 181 -1.13 15.58 20.77
C SER A 181 -2.43 14.89 21.16
N PHE A 182 -2.37 13.57 21.44
CA PHE A 182 -3.52 12.84 21.94
C PHE A 182 -4.03 13.35 23.30
N ASN A 183 -3.13 13.56 24.25
CA ASN A 183 -3.50 14.04 25.59
C ASN A 183 -4.00 15.50 25.58
N GLU A 184 -3.56 16.29 24.61
CA GLU A 184 -4.00 17.68 24.40
C GLU A 184 -5.32 17.76 23.61
N GLY A 185 -5.85 16.62 23.15
CA GLY A 185 -7.10 16.54 22.39
C GLY A 185 -7.00 17.11 20.97
N GLU A 186 -5.78 17.14 20.43
CA GLU A 186 -5.53 17.56 19.05
C GLU A 186 -6.05 16.52 18.05
N SER A 187 -6.19 16.95 16.80
CA SER A 187 -6.56 16.07 15.68
C SER A 187 -5.42 15.13 15.30
N VAL A 188 -5.74 14.09 14.53
CA VAL A 188 -4.81 13.11 13.98
C VAL A 188 -4.66 13.36 12.49
N PRO A 189 -3.64 14.11 12.04
CA PRO A 189 -3.40 14.28 10.61
C PRO A 189 -2.97 12.98 9.94
N GLY A 190 -3.31 12.83 8.66
CA GLY A 190 -2.88 11.72 7.83
C GLY A 190 -1.79 12.13 6.84
N ILE A 191 -1.01 11.15 6.39
CA ILE A 191 -0.05 11.29 5.29
C ILE A 191 -0.08 10.05 4.42
N ALA A 192 0.18 10.21 3.12
CA ALA A 192 0.36 9.10 2.20
C ALA A 192 1.39 9.47 1.14
N HIS A 193 2.16 8.50 0.67
CA HIS A 193 3.06 8.64 -0.48
C HIS A 193 2.71 7.59 -1.53
N GLY A 194 2.98 7.85 -2.80
CA GLY A 194 2.69 6.94 -3.89
C GLY A 194 3.93 6.43 -4.60
N VAL A 195 3.97 5.12 -4.87
CA VAL A 195 5.00 4.48 -5.67
C VAL A 195 4.35 3.63 -6.74
N VAL A 196 4.70 3.85 -7.99
CA VAL A 196 4.26 3.01 -9.11
C VAL A 196 5.25 1.86 -9.26
N LEU A 197 4.76 0.64 -9.11
CA LEU A 197 5.52 -0.59 -9.35
C LEU A 197 5.02 -1.25 -10.62
N GLU A 198 5.95 -1.54 -11.52
CA GLU A 198 5.67 -2.13 -12.83
C GLU A 198 6.48 -3.39 -13.07
N ALA A 199 5.82 -4.42 -13.60
CA ALA A 199 6.45 -5.64 -14.08
C ALA A 199 7.02 -5.40 -15.47
N VAL A 200 8.34 -5.51 -15.63
CA VAL A 200 9.03 -5.38 -16.91
C VAL A 200 9.65 -6.72 -17.34
N MET A 201 9.83 -6.89 -18.64
CA MET A 201 10.49 -8.08 -19.19
C MET A 201 11.98 -8.11 -18.89
#